data_29d7b34d1499e528491a1d4eebe0ee94
#
_entry.id   29d7b34d1499e528491a1d4eebe0ee94
#
_cell.length_a   1.000
_cell.length_b   1.000
_cell.length_c   1.000
_cell.angle_alpha   90.00
_cell.angle_beta   90.00
_cell.angle_gamma   90.00
#
_symmetry.space_group_name_H-M   'P 1'
#
loop_
_entity.id
_entity.type
_entity.pdbx_description
1 polymer ?
#
loop_
_entity_poly.entity_id
_entity_poly.type
_entity_poly.pdbx_seq_one_letter_code
_entity_poly.pdbx_strand_id
1 'polypeptide(L)'
;LQKSVSLDKNTTAAQLHQKMILESIILLNNTLSKTKDGLVEKITQNDKNDLKKAPKIKKELLKIDFDKDIYSVHNLIRGLSPFLENKQLLSGVEICPSAWFYLNNKRIKVQKTLITKIKNPNSRIDTDNKNYLHINFRDKALSLEMIQPEGKKPMDIKSFLQGNSIDVTDIIS
;
A
#
# COMPACT_ATOMS: atom_id res chain seq x y z
N LEU A 1 9.52 -26.96 4.56
CA LEU A 1 10.13 -25.91 5.38
C LEU A 1 9.27 -24.66 5.39
N GLN A 2 9.36 -23.86 6.46
CA GLN A 2 8.66 -22.58 6.62
C GLN A 2 9.64 -21.51 7.08
N LYS A 3 9.38 -20.27 6.66
CA LYS A 3 10.13 -19.08 7.08
C LYS A 3 9.20 -17.93 7.36
N SER A 4 9.38 -17.26 8.49
CA SER A 4 8.63 -16.04 8.83
C SER A 4 9.33 -14.81 8.26
N VAL A 5 8.54 -13.87 7.72
CA VAL A 5 9.00 -12.57 7.23
C VAL A 5 8.34 -11.48 8.08
N SER A 6 9.15 -10.63 8.68
CA SER A 6 8.64 -9.53 9.51
C SER A 6 8.09 -8.39 8.67
N LEU A 7 6.95 -7.83 9.10
CA LEU A 7 6.32 -6.66 8.51
C LEU A 7 6.27 -5.54 9.55
N ASP A 8 6.67 -4.37 9.15
CA ASP A 8 6.40 -3.15 9.91
C ASP A 8 5.09 -2.47 9.46
N LYS A 9 4.67 -1.46 10.20
CA LYS A 9 3.41 -0.74 9.95
C LYS A 9 3.34 -0.02 8.60
N ASN A 10 4.46 0.22 7.94
CA ASN A 10 4.54 0.95 6.67
C ASN A 10 5.01 0.07 5.50
N THR A 11 5.34 -1.21 5.74
CA THR A 11 5.80 -2.12 4.68
C THR A 11 4.74 -2.21 3.58
N THR A 12 5.13 -1.94 2.34
CA THR A 12 4.27 -2.03 1.16
C THR A 12 4.24 -3.45 0.59
N ALA A 13 3.25 -3.74 -0.26
CA ALA A 13 3.17 -5.03 -0.95
C ALA A 13 4.41 -5.31 -1.81
N ALA A 14 4.95 -4.28 -2.50
CA ALA A 14 6.17 -4.42 -3.30
C ALA A 14 7.41 -4.75 -2.45
N GLN A 15 7.56 -4.08 -1.31
CA GLN A 15 8.65 -4.37 -0.37
C GLN A 15 8.55 -5.78 0.21
N LEU A 16 7.33 -6.21 0.59
CA LEU A 16 7.10 -7.58 1.03
C LEU A 16 7.45 -8.58 -0.08
N HIS A 17 7.01 -8.32 -1.31
CA HIS A 17 7.30 -9.18 -2.46
C HIS A 17 8.81 -9.37 -2.66
N GLN A 18 9.61 -8.30 -2.60
CA GLN A 18 11.07 -8.41 -2.69
C GLN A 18 11.68 -9.23 -1.55
N LYS A 19 11.25 -8.99 -0.30
CA LYS A 19 11.70 -9.80 0.85
C LYS A 19 11.38 -11.28 0.66
N MET A 20 10.17 -11.58 0.20
CA MET A 20 9.73 -12.95 -0.03
C MET A 20 10.51 -13.65 -1.14
N ILE A 21 10.88 -12.96 -2.22
CA ILE A 21 11.73 -13.53 -3.29
C ILE A 21 13.04 -14.01 -2.70
N LEU A 22 13.76 -13.16 -1.97
CA LEU A 22 15.06 -13.49 -1.39
C LEU A 22 14.97 -14.70 -0.44
N GLU A 23 14.01 -14.69 0.47
CA GLU A 23 13.79 -15.78 1.42
C GLU A 23 13.34 -17.07 0.73
N SER A 24 12.54 -16.97 -0.33
CA SER A 24 12.06 -18.13 -1.09
C SER A 24 13.18 -18.86 -1.82
N ILE A 25 14.17 -18.14 -2.37
CA ILE A 25 15.34 -18.75 -3.02
C ILE A 25 16.11 -19.62 -2.03
N ILE A 26 16.39 -19.07 -0.84
CA ILE A 26 17.10 -19.79 0.22
C ILE A 26 16.29 -21.00 0.70
N LEU A 27 15.00 -20.81 0.92
CA LEU A 27 14.10 -21.85 1.41
C LEU A 27 13.95 -22.99 0.39
N LEU A 28 13.85 -22.65 -0.90
CA LEU A 28 13.74 -23.62 -1.98
C LEU A 28 15.00 -24.50 -2.07
N ASN A 29 16.20 -23.87 -2.10
CA ASN A 29 17.46 -24.59 -2.15
C ASN A 29 17.63 -25.55 -0.96
N ASN A 30 17.32 -25.08 0.25
CA ASN A 30 17.38 -25.91 1.44
C ASN A 30 16.36 -27.06 1.39
N THR A 31 15.16 -26.84 0.83
CA THR A 31 14.14 -27.87 0.68
C THR A 31 14.58 -28.93 -0.30
N LEU A 32 15.13 -28.53 -1.45
CA LEU A 32 15.63 -29.46 -2.47
C LEU A 32 16.77 -30.34 -1.94
N SER A 33 17.74 -29.75 -1.22
CA SER A 33 18.83 -30.51 -0.60
C SER A 33 18.29 -31.54 0.39
N LYS A 34 17.43 -31.13 1.33
CA LYS A 34 16.84 -32.06 2.31
C LYS A 34 16.00 -33.16 1.65
N THR A 35 15.29 -32.83 0.57
CA THR A 35 14.51 -33.83 -0.18
C THR A 35 15.43 -34.88 -0.81
N LYS A 36 16.54 -34.43 -1.43
CA LYS A 36 17.55 -35.34 -2.00
C LYS A 36 18.14 -36.29 -0.96
N ASP A 37 18.37 -35.79 0.24
CA ASP A 37 18.97 -36.55 1.34
C ASP A 37 17.92 -37.40 2.13
N GLY A 38 16.65 -37.38 1.74
CA GLY A 38 15.56 -38.10 2.42
C GLY A 38 15.19 -37.54 3.77
N LEU A 39 15.62 -36.31 4.11
CA LEU A 39 15.49 -35.67 5.41
C LEU A 39 14.22 -34.76 5.53
N VAL A 40 13.23 -34.95 4.66
CA VAL A 40 12.01 -34.14 4.68
C VAL A 40 10.93 -34.83 5.51
N GLU A 41 10.56 -34.21 6.62
CA GLU A 41 9.37 -34.58 7.38
C GLU A 41 8.12 -33.95 6.78
N LYS A 42 7.09 -34.77 6.56
CA LYS A 42 5.78 -34.26 6.10
C LYS A 42 4.99 -33.75 7.30
N ILE A 43 4.60 -32.49 7.26
CA ILE A 43 3.72 -31.89 8.27
C ILE A 43 2.33 -31.78 7.67
N THR A 44 1.35 -32.43 8.28
CA THR A 44 -0.06 -32.31 7.88
C THR A 44 -0.53 -30.89 8.15
N GLN A 45 -1.10 -30.27 7.12
CA GLN A 45 -1.69 -28.93 7.25
C GLN A 45 -2.96 -29.04 8.08
N ASN A 46 -3.06 -28.23 9.14
CA ASN A 46 -4.28 -28.17 9.96
C ASN A 46 -5.38 -27.44 9.18
N ASP A 47 -6.43 -28.15 8.81
CA ASP A 47 -7.67 -27.59 8.24
C ASP A 47 -8.55 -26.96 9.33
N LYS A 48 -8.01 -25.99 10.06
CA LYS A 48 -8.84 -25.20 11.00
C LYS A 48 -9.70 -24.24 10.20
N ASN A 49 -10.98 -24.17 10.55
CA ASN A 49 -12.00 -23.33 9.93
C ASN A 49 -11.71 -21.81 9.94
N ASP A 50 -10.60 -21.39 10.56
CA ASP A 50 -10.18 -19.98 10.69
C ASP A 50 -9.21 -19.50 9.60
N LEU A 51 -8.95 -20.30 8.58
CA LEU A 51 -8.07 -19.89 7.48
C LEU A 51 -8.73 -18.79 6.66
N LYS A 52 -8.12 -17.60 6.63
CA LYS A 52 -8.58 -16.50 5.80
C LYS A 52 -8.31 -16.80 4.33
N LYS A 53 -9.36 -16.80 3.52
CA LYS A 53 -9.24 -16.92 2.06
C LYS A 53 -8.56 -15.67 1.48
N ALA A 54 -7.67 -15.87 0.50
CA ALA A 54 -7.05 -14.80 -0.28
C ALA A 54 -7.68 -14.77 -1.69
N PRO A 55 -8.85 -14.13 -1.87
CA PRO A 55 -9.50 -14.06 -3.17
C PRO A 55 -8.72 -13.19 -4.14
N LYS A 56 -8.97 -13.36 -5.44
CA LYS A 56 -8.44 -12.47 -6.47
C LYS A 56 -8.85 -11.03 -6.19
N ILE A 57 -7.90 -10.10 -6.30
CA ILE A 57 -8.16 -8.66 -6.12
C ILE A 57 -9.07 -8.18 -7.27
N LYS A 58 -10.24 -7.68 -6.92
CA LYS A 58 -11.21 -7.09 -7.87
C LYS A 58 -11.04 -5.57 -7.92
N LYS A 59 -11.40 -4.95 -9.06
CA LYS A 59 -11.26 -3.50 -9.28
C LYS A 59 -12.01 -2.65 -8.25
N GLU A 60 -13.16 -3.14 -7.79
CA GLU A 60 -14.01 -2.47 -6.78
C GLU A 60 -13.29 -2.33 -5.43
N LEU A 61 -12.41 -3.29 -5.10
CA LEU A 61 -11.62 -3.27 -3.87
C LEU A 61 -10.48 -2.24 -3.89
N LEU A 62 -10.19 -1.64 -5.05
CA LEU A 62 -9.09 -0.67 -5.19
C LEU A 62 -9.54 0.75 -4.86
N LYS A 63 -10.84 1.04 -4.87
CA LYS A 63 -11.35 2.36 -4.51
C LYS A 63 -11.20 2.58 -3.01
N ILE A 64 -10.60 3.70 -2.65
CA ILE A 64 -10.42 4.09 -1.26
C ILE A 64 -11.76 4.61 -0.73
N ASP A 65 -12.19 4.05 0.39
CA ASP A 65 -13.33 4.50 1.16
C ASP A 65 -12.81 5.24 2.40
N PHE A 66 -12.88 6.56 2.37
CA PHE A 66 -12.40 7.41 3.45
C PHE A 66 -13.32 7.47 4.67
N ASP A 67 -14.50 6.83 4.64
CA ASP A 67 -15.38 6.72 5.80
C ASP A 67 -14.94 5.59 6.75
N LYS A 68 -14.05 4.72 6.28
CA LYS A 68 -13.37 3.73 7.12
C LYS A 68 -12.35 4.39 8.03
N ASP A 69 -11.94 3.65 9.06
CA ASP A 69 -10.87 4.11 9.94
C ASP A 69 -9.53 4.28 9.20
N ILE A 70 -8.69 5.18 9.72
CA ILE A 70 -7.42 5.56 9.07
C ILE A 70 -6.47 4.37 8.87
N TYR A 71 -6.48 3.39 9.78
CA TYR A 71 -5.59 2.23 9.67
C TYR A 71 -6.07 1.28 8.58
N SER A 72 -7.38 1.10 8.42
CA SER A 72 -7.97 0.34 7.31
C SER A 72 -7.62 0.96 5.96
N VAL A 73 -7.74 2.28 5.84
CA VAL A 73 -7.37 3.01 4.62
C VAL A 73 -5.86 2.91 4.33
N HIS A 74 -5.02 3.19 5.34
CA HIS A 74 -3.57 3.07 5.20
C HIS A 74 -3.14 1.64 4.82
N ASN A 75 -3.73 0.63 5.45
CA ASN A 75 -3.45 -0.78 5.18
C ASN A 75 -3.89 -1.20 3.77
N LEU A 76 -5.04 -0.71 3.27
CA LEU A 76 -5.46 -0.93 1.90
C LEU A 76 -4.42 -0.35 0.92
N ILE A 77 -4.01 0.90 1.11
CA ILE A 77 -3.05 1.57 0.25
C ILE A 77 -1.72 0.82 0.23
N ARG A 78 -1.10 0.57 1.38
CA ARG A 78 0.20 -0.12 1.42
C ARG A 78 0.12 -1.57 0.93
N GLY A 79 -1.00 -2.25 1.17
CA GLY A 79 -1.23 -3.64 0.73
C GLY A 79 -1.43 -3.79 -0.79
N LEU A 80 -1.69 -2.69 -1.51
CA LEU A 80 -1.83 -2.63 -2.96
C LEU A 80 -0.72 -1.81 -3.63
N SER A 81 0.26 -1.36 -2.86
CA SER A 81 1.26 -0.41 -3.32
C SER A 81 2.42 -1.06 -4.05
N PRO A 82 2.77 -0.59 -5.27
CA PRO A 82 3.99 -0.95 -5.97
C PRO A 82 5.23 -0.21 -5.44
N PHE A 83 5.09 0.66 -4.42
CA PHE A 83 6.17 1.50 -3.93
C PHE A 83 7.25 0.67 -3.21
N LEU A 84 8.48 0.87 -3.66
CA LEU A 84 9.70 0.37 -3.03
C LEU A 84 10.34 1.49 -2.20
N GLU A 85 11.66 1.52 -2.12
CA GLU A 85 12.42 2.61 -1.50
C GLU A 85 12.92 3.60 -2.55
N ASN A 86 13.38 4.78 -2.13
CA ASN A 86 14.00 5.79 -3.00
C ASN A 86 13.13 6.19 -4.21
N LYS A 87 11.81 6.32 -4.01
CA LYS A 87 10.83 6.65 -5.06
C LYS A 87 10.74 5.63 -6.20
N GLN A 88 11.32 4.45 -6.04
CA GLN A 88 11.20 3.37 -7.01
C GLN A 88 9.85 2.67 -6.89
N LEU A 89 9.37 2.16 -8.01
CA LEU A 89 8.15 1.37 -8.10
C LEU A 89 8.45 0.00 -8.71
N LEU A 90 7.83 -1.01 -8.18
CA LEU A 90 7.84 -2.34 -8.79
C LEU A 90 7.07 -2.27 -10.11
N SER A 91 7.73 -2.56 -11.23
CA SER A 91 7.15 -2.58 -12.57
C SER A 91 6.88 -4.00 -13.06
N GLY A 92 5.93 -4.14 -13.97
CA GLY A 92 5.67 -5.41 -14.65
C GLY A 92 4.94 -6.47 -13.80
N VAL A 93 4.45 -6.12 -12.63
CA VAL A 93 3.77 -7.06 -11.72
C VAL A 93 2.35 -6.57 -11.42
N GLU A 94 1.36 -7.31 -11.87
CA GLU A 94 -0.06 -6.98 -11.67
C GLU A 94 -0.53 -7.11 -10.20
N ILE A 95 0.33 -7.60 -9.29
CA ILE A 95 0.00 -7.83 -7.89
C ILE A 95 -0.13 -6.54 -7.06
N CYS A 96 0.33 -5.41 -7.57
CA CYS A 96 0.31 -4.12 -6.87
C CYS A 96 -0.43 -3.05 -7.71
N PRO A 97 -1.76 -3.16 -7.87
CA PRO A 97 -2.52 -2.30 -8.79
C PRO A 97 -2.69 -0.86 -8.33
N SER A 98 -2.28 -0.52 -7.10
CA SER A 98 -2.50 0.72 -6.37
C SER A 98 -3.98 0.98 -6.03
N ALA A 99 -4.23 1.39 -4.79
CA ALA A 99 -5.52 1.95 -4.41
C ALA A 99 -5.70 3.35 -5.03
N TRP A 100 -6.94 3.77 -5.20
CA TRP A 100 -7.24 5.05 -5.84
C TRP A 100 -8.49 5.70 -5.25
N PHE A 101 -8.60 7.02 -5.46
CA PHE A 101 -9.78 7.83 -5.14
C PHE A 101 -9.99 8.89 -6.21
N TYR A 102 -11.11 9.60 -6.16
CA TYR A 102 -11.32 10.79 -6.97
C TYR A 102 -11.07 12.06 -6.16
N LEU A 103 -10.33 12.99 -6.76
CA LEU A 103 -10.18 14.36 -6.31
C LEU A 103 -10.73 15.25 -7.43
N ASN A 104 -11.84 15.96 -7.17
CA ASN A 104 -12.54 16.78 -8.17
C ASN A 104 -12.79 16.02 -9.48
N ASN A 105 -13.34 14.81 -9.40
CA ASN A 105 -13.64 13.91 -10.54
C ASN A 105 -12.41 13.43 -11.32
N LYS A 106 -11.18 13.70 -10.86
CA LYS A 106 -9.95 13.15 -11.43
C LYS A 106 -9.48 11.99 -10.58
N ARG A 107 -9.24 10.84 -11.21
CA ARG A 107 -8.73 9.66 -10.51
C ARG A 107 -7.29 9.84 -10.10
N ILE A 108 -7.01 9.63 -8.81
CA ILE A 108 -5.67 9.68 -8.21
C ILE A 108 -5.36 8.30 -7.63
N LYS A 109 -4.35 7.62 -8.14
CA LYS A 109 -3.79 6.43 -7.48
C LYS A 109 -2.87 6.86 -6.35
N VAL A 110 -2.93 6.14 -5.23
CA VAL A 110 -2.09 6.40 -4.06
C VAL A 110 -1.13 5.24 -3.88
N GLN A 111 0.16 5.55 -3.79
CA GLN A 111 1.21 4.55 -3.73
C GLN A 111 1.95 4.55 -2.40
N LYS A 112 1.99 5.69 -1.70
CA LYS A 112 2.59 5.79 -0.37
C LYS A 112 1.85 6.80 0.48
N THR A 113 1.60 6.41 1.72
CA THR A 113 1.02 7.26 2.76
C THR A 113 1.74 7.07 4.08
N LEU A 114 1.61 8.05 4.96
CA LEU A 114 2.02 7.98 6.35
C LEU A 114 0.89 8.47 7.24
N ILE A 115 0.73 7.84 8.41
CA ILE A 115 -0.18 8.33 9.43
C ILE A 115 0.54 9.39 10.27
N THR A 116 -0.04 10.57 10.40
CA THR A 116 0.52 11.71 11.09
C THR A 116 -0.51 12.40 11.99
N LYS A 117 -0.08 13.43 12.71
CA LYS A 117 -0.99 14.28 13.50
C LYS A 117 -1.77 15.23 12.59
N ILE A 118 -2.99 15.57 12.99
CA ILE A 118 -3.78 16.62 12.36
C ILE A 118 -3.10 17.96 12.60
N LYS A 119 -3.01 18.78 11.56
CA LYS A 119 -2.55 20.17 11.66
C LYS A 119 -3.71 21.16 11.71
N ASN A 120 -4.72 20.95 10.83
CA ASN A 120 -5.94 21.74 10.82
C ASN A 120 -7.17 20.83 10.97
N PRO A 121 -7.81 20.78 12.15
CA PRO A 121 -8.90 19.85 12.42
C PRO A 121 -10.24 20.25 11.76
N ASN A 122 -10.34 21.45 11.20
CA ASN A 122 -11.62 22.00 10.72
C ASN A 122 -11.95 21.63 9.27
N SER A 123 -11.11 20.87 8.59
CA SER A 123 -11.34 20.48 7.20
C SER A 123 -11.01 19.02 6.97
N ARG A 124 -11.67 18.40 5.98
CA ARG A 124 -11.35 17.04 5.53
C ARG A 124 -10.00 16.98 4.82
N ILE A 125 -9.71 18.00 4.03
CA ILE A 125 -8.45 18.18 3.33
C ILE A 125 -7.64 19.26 4.03
N ASP A 126 -6.37 19.01 4.29
CA ASP A 126 -5.43 19.94 4.88
C ASP A 126 -4.15 19.99 4.04
N THR A 127 -3.80 21.17 3.53
CA THR A 127 -2.66 21.40 2.65
C THR A 127 -2.14 22.83 2.77
N ASP A 128 -0.84 23.01 2.56
CA ASP A 128 -0.23 24.33 2.35
C ASP A 128 -0.02 24.64 0.86
N ASN A 129 -0.53 23.78 -0.03
CA ASN A 129 -0.36 23.84 -1.47
C ASN A 129 1.10 23.88 -1.97
N LYS A 130 2.04 23.44 -1.12
CA LYS A 130 3.49 23.41 -1.43
C LYS A 130 4.16 22.11 -1.02
N ASN A 131 3.98 21.71 0.24
CA ASN A 131 4.79 20.66 0.84
C ASN A 131 4.01 19.40 1.21
N TYR A 132 2.72 19.51 1.54
CA TYR A 132 1.94 18.38 2.03
C TYR A 132 0.48 18.45 1.58
N LEU A 133 -0.12 17.28 1.49
CA LEU A 133 -1.57 17.07 1.33
C LEU A 133 -1.99 15.95 2.29
N HIS A 134 -2.82 16.31 3.25
CA HIS A 134 -3.35 15.41 4.26
C HIS A 134 -4.85 15.22 4.08
N ILE A 135 -5.30 14.01 4.33
CA ILE A 135 -6.72 13.69 4.50
C ILE A 135 -6.94 13.46 5.99
N ASN A 136 -7.75 14.30 6.61
CA ASN A 136 -8.04 14.25 8.02
C ASN A 136 -9.08 13.18 8.34
N PHE A 137 -8.82 12.43 9.39
CA PHE A 137 -9.72 11.52 10.07
C PHE A 137 -10.05 12.11 11.46
N ARG A 138 -10.72 11.33 12.31
CA ARG A 138 -11.19 11.82 13.59
C ARG A 138 -10.07 12.41 14.47
N ASP A 139 -8.97 11.70 14.62
CA ASP A 139 -7.88 12.00 15.56
C ASP A 139 -6.49 12.07 14.92
N LYS A 140 -6.40 11.69 13.66
CA LYS A 140 -5.15 11.60 12.89
C LYS A 140 -5.36 12.03 11.45
N ALA A 141 -4.26 12.29 10.75
CA ALA A 141 -4.26 12.59 9.34
C ALA A 141 -3.48 11.54 8.56
N LEU A 142 -3.93 11.27 7.35
CA LEU A 142 -3.24 10.47 6.35
C LEU A 142 -2.47 11.40 5.41
N SER A 143 -1.16 11.45 5.54
CA SER A 143 -0.28 12.19 4.63
C SER A 143 -0.12 11.41 3.33
N LEU A 144 -0.43 12.02 2.19
CA LEU A 144 -0.16 11.48 0.88
C LEU A 144 1.29 11.81 0.51
N GLU A 145 2.11 10.78 0.23
CA GLU A 145 3.54 10.95 -0.07
C GLU A 145 3.85 10.73 -1.55
N MET A 146 3.31 9.66 -2.13
CA MET A 146 3.47 9.31 -3.54
C MET A 146 2.11 9.03 -4.16
N ILE A 147 1.81 9.72 -5.25
CA ILE A 147 0.54 9.59 -5.97
C ILE A 147 0.79 9.50 -7.47
N GLN A 148 -0.25 9.08 -8.19
CA GLN A 148 -0.26 9.06 -9.65
C GLN A 148 -1.60 9.58 -10.15
N PRO A 149 -1.67 10.85 -10.59
CA PRO A 149 -2.84 11.36 -11.28
C PRO A 149 -3.07 10.61 -12.60
N GLU A 150 -4.31 10.54 -13.03
CA GLU A 150 -4.69 9.89 -14.29
C GLU A 150 -3.93 10.48 -15.47
N GLY A 151 -3.40 9.63 -16.33
CA GLY A 151 -2.59 10.04 -17.51
C GLY A 151 -1.20 10.61 -17.17
N LYS A 152 -0.78 10.60 -15.90
CA LYS A 152 0.54 11.09 -15.46
C LYS A 152 1.42 9.96 -14.93
N LYS A 153 2.72 10.25 -14.86
CA LYS A 153 3.66 9.37 -14.13
C LYS A 153 3.50 9.53 -12.64
N PRO A 154 3.85 8.52 -11.84
CA PRO A 154 3.95 8.64 -10.38
C PRO A 154 4.86 9.80 -9.98
N MET A 155 4.44 10.55 -8.96
CA MET A 155 5.17 11.71 -8.45
C MET A 155 4.98 11.88 -6.95
N ASP A 156 5.92 12.54 -6.30
CA ASP A 156 5.73 12.94 -4.91
C ASP A 156 4.72 14.10 -4.79
N ILE A 157 4.20 14.25 -3.58
CA ILE A 157 3.13 15.22 -3.34
C ILE A 157 3.58 16.67 -3.59
N LYS A 158 4.85 17.03 -3.35
CA LYS A 158 5.37 18.37 -3.60
C LYS A 158 5.35 18.69 -5.09
N SER A 159 5.80 17.75 -5.92
CA SER A 159 5.76 17.89 -7.39
C SER A 159 4.31 18.01 -7.90
N PHE A 160 3.38 17.29 -7.30
CA PHE A 160 1.96 17.40 -7.64
C PHE A 160 1.40 18.79 -7.33
N LEU A 161 1.68 19.32 -6.13
CA LEU A 161 1.19 20.61 -5.67
C LEU A 161 1.78 21.81 -6.44
N GLN A 162 2.96 21.68 -7.05
CA GLN A 162 3.52 22.73 -7.93
C GLN A 162 2.65 23.03 -9.15
N GLY A 163 1.91 22.06 -9.63
CA GLY A 163 1.03 22.20 -10.80
C GLY A 163 -0.46 22.11 -10.52
N ASN A 164 -0.87 21.99 -9.24
CA ASN A 164 -2.25 21.82 -8.83
C ASN A 164 -2.51 22.55 -7.51
N SER A 165 -3.43 23.51 -7.51
CA SER A 165 -3.94 24.10 -6.29
C SER A 165 -5.10 23.27 -5.77
N ILE A 166 -5.07 22.94 -4.50
CA ILE A 166 -6.10 22.14 -3.80
C ILE A 166 -6.80 23.04 -2.79
N ASP A 167 -8.12 23.09 -2.87
CA ASP A 167 -8.95 23.80 -1.90
C ASP A 167 -9.41 22.83 -0.79
N VAL A 168 -9.61 23.37 0.41
CA VAL A 168 -10.14 22.59 1.55
C VAL A 168 -11.58 22.12 1.31
N THR A 169 -12.28 22.74 0.36
CA THR A 169 -13.64 22.39 -0.09
C THR A 169 -13.65 21.37 -1.22
N ASP A 170 -12.49 20.97 -1.75
CA ASP A 170 -12.38 20.00 -2.80
C ASP A 170 -13.04 18.67 -2.42
N ILE A 171 -13.69 18.03 -3.40
CA ILE A 171 -14.45 16.80 -3.18
C ILE A 171 -13.51 15.60 -3.33
N ILE A 172 -13.47 14.76 -2.29
CA ILE A 172 -12.85 13.44 -2.32
C ILE A 172 -13.92 12.35 -2.28
N SER A 173 -13.83 11.34 -3.17
CA SER A 173 -14.78 10.24 -3.25
C SER A 173 -14.17 8.92 -3.74
#